data_16c62c0720bff9c9d96c02d72703b925
#
_entry.id   16c62c0720bff9c9d96c02d72703b925
#
_cell.length_a   1.000
_cell.length_b   1.000
_cell.length_c   1.000
_cell.angle_alpha   90.00
_cell.angle_beta   90.00
_cell.angle_gamma   90.00
#
_symmetry.space_group_name_H-M   'P 1'
#
loop_
_entity.id
_entity.type
_entity.pdbx_description
1 polymer ?
#
loop_
_entity_poly.entity_id
_entity_poly.type
_entity_poly.pdbx_seq_one_letter_code
_entity_poly.pdbx_strand_id
1 'polypeptide(L)'
;MSNKPIADMIETIEHFAQTQPSYPVYNVLGQEHTYGDLKADSDSLAAAIDQLGLPEKSPVVVFGGQEYEMLATFVALTKSGHAYIPIDSHSALERVSAIVEVAEPSLIIAISDFPLEQTSVPMLNLEQVHEAFAQASSYEMNHPVKGDDNYYIIFTSGTTGKPKGVQISHDNLLSFTNWMITDKEFATPSRPQMLAQPPYSFDLSVMYWAPTLALGGTLFALPSAITQDFKKLFATIFSLPIAIWTSTPSFADMAMLSEDFNSEKMPGITHFYFDGEELTVKTAQKLRERFPNARIINAYGPTEATVALSAVAVTDEMLATLKRLPIGYTKADSPTFIIDEEGKKVPNGEQGEIIVSGPAVSKGYMNNPEKTAEAFFEFEGLPAYHTGDVGTMTDEGLLLYGGRMDFQIKFNGYRIELEDVSQNLNKSRFIESAVAVPRYNKDHKVQNLLAYVILKDGVRQQFERDIDITKAIKEDLADIMMSYMMPSKFLYRDSLPLTPNGKIDIKGLINEVNSR
;
A
#
# COMPACT_ATOMS: atom_id res chain seq x y z
N MET A 1 6.95 -24.24 15.66
CA MET A 1 7.70 -23.39 16.63
C MET A 1 7.55 -21.97 16.12
N SER A 2 7.24 -20.99 16.98
CA SER A 2 7.23 -19.58 16.57
C SER A 2 8.65 -19.15 16.23
N ASN A 3 8.80 -18.31 15.19
CA ASN A 3 10.06 -17.67 14.87
C ASN A 3 10.49 -16.77 16.04
N LYS A 4 11.79 -16.39 16.06
CA LYS A 4 12.30 -15.44 17.05
C LYS A 4 12.27 -14.04 16.45
N PRO A 5 12.06 -13.00 17.29
CA PRO A 5 12.19 -11.63 16.82
C PRO A 5 13.62 -11.35 16.37
N ILE A 6 13.75 -10.48 15.37
CA ILE A 6 15.03 -9.96 14.89
C ILE A 6 15.36 -8.65 15.59
N ALA A 7 16.64 -8.33 15.71
CA ALA A 7 17.12 -7.11 16.37
C ALA A 7 17.31 -5.94 15.40
N ASP A 8 17.62 -6.24 14.14
CA ASP A 8 17.88 -5.27 13.09
C ASP A 8 17.57 -5.88 11.73
N MET A 9 16.98 -5.09 10.85
CA MET A 9 16.55 -5.57 9.53
C MET A 9 17.73 -5.76 8.59
N ILE A 10 18.65 -4.80 8.56
CA ILE A 10 19.81 -4.79 7.66
C ILE A 10 20.81 -5.87 8.07
N GLU A 11 21.12 -5.97 9.37
CA GLU A 11 22.00 -7.02 9.89
C GLU A 11 21.43 -8.42 9.63
N THR A 12 20.10 -8.57 9.67
CA THR A 12 19.44 -9.85 9.37
C THR A 12 19.61 -10.24 7.91
N ILE A 13 19.46 -9.29 6.98
CA ILE A 13 19.70 -9.52 5.54
C ILE A 13 21.18 -9.92 5.31
N GLU A 14 22.11 -9.20 5.91
CA GLU A 14 23.54 -9.50 5.85
C GLU A 14 23.86 -10.89 6.41
N HIS A 15 23.23 -11.29 7.50
CA HIS A 15 23.38 -12.63 8.07
C HIS A 15 22.98 -13.73 7.08
N PHE A 16 21.85 -13.59 6.38
CA PHE A 16 21.44 -14.57 5.38
C PHE A 16 22.35 -14.56 4.16
N ALA A 17 22.84 -13.40 3.73
CA ALA A 17 23.80 -13.31 2.64
C ALA A 17 25.14 -14.01 2.97
N GLN A 18 25.57 -13.96 4.23
CA GLN A 18 26.79 -14.65 4.69
C GLN A 18 26.58 -16.16 4.88
N THR A 19 25.45 -16.56 5.45
CA THR A 19 25.20 -17.97 5.84
C THR A 19 24.57 -18.80 4.73
N GLN A 20 23.88 -18.16 3.78
CA GLN A 20 23.11 -18.81 2.72
C GLN A 20 23.22 -18.04 1.39
N PRO A 21 24.46 -17.70 0.91
CA PRO A 21 24.66 -16.82 -0.23
C PRO A 21 24.01 -17.31 -1.53
N SER A 22 23.88 -18.62 -1.71
CA SER A 22 23.28 -19.22 -2.92
C SER A 22 21.76 -19.44 -2.82
N TYR A 23 21.12 -19.06 -1.69
CA TYR A 23 19.67 -19.23 -1.55
C TYR A 23 18.95 -18.09 -2.30
N PRO A 24 17.88 -18.39 -3.08
CA PRO A 24 17.14 -17.37 -3.81
C PRO A 24 16.45 -16.39 -2.85
N VAL A 25 16.65 -15.09 -3.08
CA VAL A 25 15.92 -14.02 -2.36
C VAL A 25 14.80 -13.46 -3.23
N TYR A 26 15.00 -13.41 -4.54
CA TYR A 26 14.05 -12.79 -5.47
C TYR A 26 13.96 -13.60 -6.77
N ASN A 27 12.74 -13.85 -7.22
CA ASN A 27 12.49 -14.54 -8.49
C ASN A 27 11.48 -13.72 -9.31
N VAL A 28 11.89 -13.28 -10.50
CA VAL A 28 11.04 -12.57 -11.45
C VAL A 28 10.85 -13.49 -12.66
N LEU A 29 9.69 -14.13 -12.76
CA LEU A 29 9.32 -14.98 -13.90
C LEU A 29 10.36 -16.05 -14.26
N GLY A 30 11.05 -16.63 -13.26
CA GLY A 30 12.07 -17.65 -13.43
C GLY A 30 13.50 -17.12 -13.46
N GLN A 31 13.72 -15.82 -13.49
CA GLN A 31 15.02 -15.22 -13.26
C GLN A 31 15.25 -15.09 -11.76
N GLU A 32 16.23 -15.81 -11.24
CA GLU A 32 16.55 -15.86 -9.81
C GLU A 32 17.74 -14.97 -9.47
N HIS A 33 17.61 -14.28 -8.31
CA HIS A 33 18.69 -13.57 -7.64
C HIS A 33 18.83 -14.13 -6.23
N THR A 34 20.06 -14.32 -5.79
CA THR A 34 20.38 -14.93 -4.49
C THR A 34 20.63 -13.89 -3.41
N TYR A 35 20.70 -14.30 -2.15
CA TYR A 35 21.14 -13.42 -1.06
C TYR A 35 22.57 -12.94 -1.26
N GLY A 36 23.42 -13.75 -1.91
CA GLY A 36 24.78 -13.34 -2.30
C GLY A 36 24.79 -12.23 -3.33
N ASP A 37 23.93 -12.33 -4.36
CA ASP A 37 23.75 -11.27 -5.35
C ASP A 37 23.23 -10.00 -4.69
N LEU A 38 22.17 -10.10 -3.85
CA LEU A 38 21.60 -8.95 -3.14
C LEU A 38 22.66 -8.21 -2.31
N LYS A 39 23.54 -8.96 -1.62
CA LYS A 39 24.63 -8.34 -0.87
C LYS A 39 25.63 -7.65 -1.79
N ALA A 40 26.12 -8.34 -2.80
CA ALA A 40 27.14 -7.80 -3.71
C ALA A 40 26.65 -6.53 -4.43
N ASP A 41 25.43 -6.57 -4.95
CA ASP A 41 24.81 -5.46 -5.69
C ASP A 41 24.51 -4.29 -4.76
N SER A 42 23.90 -4.54 -3.58
CA SER A 42 23.61 -3.46 -2.63
C SER A 42 24.86 -2.86 -1.99
N ASP A 43 25.92 -3.62 -1.74
CA ASP A 43 27.21 -3.10 -1.25
C ASP A 43 27.84 -2.18 -2.30
N SER A 44 27.87 -2.62 -3.56
CA SER A 44 28.45 -1.86 -4.66
C SER A 44 27.69 -0.56 -4.92
N LEU A 45 26.37 -0.60 -4.90
CA LEU A 45 25.54 0.60 -5.07
C LEU A 45 25.65 1.54 -3.87
N ALA A 46 25.69 1.02 -2.62
CA ALA A 46 25.89 1.84 -1.43
C ALA A 46 27.23 2.60 -1.49
N ALA A 47 28.31 1.93 -1.92
CA ALA A 47 29.60 2.56 -2.13
C ALA A 47 29.56 3.67 -3.21
N ALA A 48 28.81 3.47 -4.28
CA ALA A 48 28.62 4.48 -5.32
C ALA A 48 27.79 5.68 -4.81
N ILE A 49 26.75 5.44 -4.01
CA ILE A 49 25.93 6.48 -3.37
C ILE A 49 26.76 7.35 -2.43
N ASP A 50 27.61 6.75 -1.59
CA ASP A 50 28.50 7.48 -0.68
C ASP A 50 29.44 8.43 -1.43
N GLN A 51 29.91 8.04 -2.62
CA GLN A 51 30.79 8.88 -3.46
C GLN A 51 30.07 10.14 -3.98
N LEU A 52 28.74 10.16 -4.01
CA LEU A 52 27.97 11.32 -4.42
C LEU A 52 27.94 12.42 -3.34
N GLY A 53 28.30 12.10 -2.10
CA GLY A 53 28.35 13.05 -0.98
C GLY A 53 26.97 13.66 -0.66
N LEU A 54 25.92 12.85 -0.67
CA LEU A 54 24.55 13.29 -0.35
C LEU A 54 24.47 13.83 1.09
N PRO A 55 23.53 14.76 1.37
CA PRO A 55 23.27 15.19 2.73
C PRO A 55 22.91 14.00 3.63
N GLU A 56 23.41 13.98 4.84
CA GLU A 56 23.16 12.90 5.81
C GLU A 56 21.66 12.66 6.01
N LYS A 57 21.23 11.40 5.97
CA LYS A 57 19.83 10.96 6.13
C LYS A 57 18.84 11.56 5.13
N SER A 58 19.31 12.18 4.06
CA SER A 58 18.42 12.72 3.04
C SER A 58 17.66 11.60 2.32
N PRO A 59 16.37 11.83 1.97
CA PRO A 59 15.60 10.82 1.26
C PRO A 59 15.99 10.71 -0.20
N VAL A 60 15.85 9.51 -0.77
CA VAL A 60 16.12 9.20 -2.17
C VAL A 60 14.89 8.62 -2.82
N VAL A 61 14.49 9.17 -3.96
CA VAL A 61 13.41 8.60 -4.77
C VAL A 61 13.94 7.39 -5.54
N VAL A 62 13.19 6.28 -5.51
CA VAL A 62 13.45 5.08 -6.31
C VAL A 62 12.24 4.84 -7.21
N PHE A 63 12.44 4.99 -8.52
CA PHE A 63 11.38 4.92 -9.52
C PHE A 63 11.48 3.63 -10.32
N GLY A 64 10.44 2.79 -10.28
CA GLY A 64 10.40 1.51 -10.99
C GLY A 64 9.17 0.70 -10.61
N GLY A 65 9.16 -0.58 -10.98
CA GLY A 65 8.07 -1.52 -10.70
C GLY A 65 8.49 -2.60 -9.71
N GLN A 66 8.43 -3.86 -10.17
CA GLN A 66 8.80 -5.03 -9.37
C GLN A 66 10.06 -5.71 -9.93
N GLU A 67 11.02 -4.91 -10.35
CA GLU A 67 12.34 -5.35 -10.75
C GLU A 67 13.18 -5.68 -9.49
N TYR A 68 14.11 -6.61 -9.63
CA TYR A 68 15.05 -6.95 -8.56
C TYR A 68 15.89 -5.74 -8.13
N GLU A 69 16.25 -4.89 -9.06
CA GLU A 69 17.04 -3.69 -8.85
C GLU A 69 16.38 -2.72 -7.89
N MET A 70 15.02 -2.70 -7.80
CA MET A 70 14.32 -1.93 -6.79
C MET A 70 14.68 -2.41 -5.39
N LEU A 71 14.61 -3.73 -5.13
CA LEU A 71 14.97 -4.32 -3.84
C LEU A 71 16.44 -4.09 -3.49
N ALA A 72 17.35 -4.33 -4.45
CA ALA A 72 18.78 -4.10 -4.25
C ALA A 72 19.10 -2.64 -3.91
N THR A 73 18.39 -1.71 -4.58
CA THR A 73 18.50 -0.26 -4.31
C THR A 73 17.97 0.11 -2.93
N PHE A 74 16.86 -0.45 -2.48
CA PHE A 74 16.33 -0.19 -1.12
C PHE A 74 17.32 -0.63 -0.05
N VAL A 75 17.92 -1.81 -0.22
CA VAL A 75 18.95 -2.31 0.70
C VAL A 75 20.22 -1.46 0.63
N ALA A 76 20.65 -1.02 -0.56
CA ALA A 76 21.82 -0.14 -0.71
C ALA A 76 21.62 1.20 0.02
N LEU A 77 20.45 1.82 -0.17
CA LEU A 77 20.11 3.11 0.47
C LEU A 77 20.06 2.99 1.99
N THR A 78 19.45 1.93 2.52
CA THR A 78 19.39 1.74 3.97
C THR A 78 20.76 1.41 4.58
N LYS A 79 21.66 0.73 3.85
CA LYS A 79 23.05 0.53 4.25
C LYS A 79 23.84 1.84 4.27
N SER A 80 23.59 2.75 3.34
CA SER A 80 24.26 4.06 3.23
C SER A 80 23.58 5.18 4.02
N GLY A 81 22.58 4.86 4.85
CA GLY A 81 21.96 5.80 5.79
C GLY A 81 20.85 6.66 5.19
N HIS A 82 20.26 6.26 4.05
CA HIS A 82 19.22 7.01 3.35
C HIS A 82 17.88 6.28 3.36
N ALA A 83 16.80 7.01 3.63
CA ALA A 83 15.45 6.51 3.42
C ALA A 83 15.12 6.46 1.93
N TYR A 84 14.41 5.41 1.49
CA TYR A 84 13.90 5.36 0.12
C TYR A 84 12.44 5.81 0.03
N ILE A 85 12.09 6.42 -1.11
CA ILE A 85 10.75 6.82 -1.51
C ILE A 85 10.40 6.05 -2.78
N PRO A 86 9.63 4.95 -2.68
CA PRO A 86 9.30 4.17 -3.87
C PRO A 86 8.18 4.85 -4.66
N ILE A 87 8.38 5.04 -5.96
CA ILE A 87 7.38 5.53 -6.89
C ILE A 87 7.20 4.48 -8.00
N ASP A 88 5.96 4.05 -8.20
CA ASP A 88 5.63 3.09 -9.26
C ASP A 88 5.77 3.72 -10.64
N SER A 89 6.37 2.98 -11.58
CA SER A 89 6.60 3.43 -12.97
C SER A 89 5.32 3.73 -13.76
N HIS A 90 4.15 3.28 -13.29
CA HIS A 90 2.84 3.59 -13.87
C HIS A 90 2.16 4.80 -13.20
N SER A 91 2.89 5.53 -12.36
CA SER A 91 2.36 6.74 -11.72
C SER A 91 2.14 7.85 -12.76
N ALA A 92 1.02 8.56 -12.64
CA ALA A 92 0.73 9.73 -13.46
C ALA A 92 1.81 10.81 -13.29
N LEU A 93 2.14 11.50 -14.36
CA LEU A 93 3.20 12.51 -14.42
C LEU A 93 3.04 13.57 -13.31
N GLU A 94 1.82 14.10 -13.14
CA GLU A 94 1.54 15.10 -12.11
C GLU A 94 1.78 14.57 -10.70
N ARG A 95 1.46 13.28 -10.44
CA ARG A 95 1.73 12.63 -9.15
C ARG A 95 3.23 12.48 -8.89
N VAL A 96 4.01 12.07 -9.89
CA VAL A 96 5.48 11.97 -9.76
C VAL A 96 6.07 13.34 -9.44
N SER A 97 5.65 14.37 -10.19
CA SER A 97 6.07 15.75 -9.96
C SER A 97 5.73 16.25 -8.56
N ALA A 98 4.50 16.02 -8.10
CA ALA A 98 4.05 16.43 -6.78
C ALA A 98 4.80 15.69 -5.64
N ILE A 99 5.13 14.42 -5.82
CA ILE A 99 5.93 13.66 -4.84
C ILE A 99 7.35 14.24 -4.78
N VAL A 100 8.00 14.49 -5.92
CA VAL A 100 9.35 15.06 -5.96
C VAL A 100 9.36 16.47 -5.34
N GLU A 101 8.33 17.29 -5.61
CA GLU A 101 8.18 18.63 -5.00
C GLU A 101 8.07 18.55 -3.47
N VAL A 102 7.23 17.64 -2.94
CA VAL A 102 7.03 17.52 -1.48
C VAL A 102 8.22 16.84 -0.80
N ALA A 103 8.81 15.83 -1.44
CA ALA A 103 9.89 15.05 -0.87
C ALA A 103 11.24 15.78 -0.84
N GLU A 104 11.48 16.70 -1.78
CA GLU A 104 12.77 17.38 -1.95
C GLU A 104 13.95 16.40 -1.88
N PRO A 105 13.94 15.30 -2.70
CA PRO A 105 14.93 14.25 -2.58
C PRO A 105 16.31 14.75 -3.01
N SER A 106 17.37 14.18 -2.41
CA SER A 106 18.75 14.50 -2.78
C SER A 106 19.24 13.75 -4.02
N LEU A 107 18.57 12.65 -4.37
CA LEU A 107 18.87 11.80 -5.51
C LEU A 107 17.59 11.13 -6.01
N ILE A 108 17.56 10.85 -7.31
CA ILE A 108 16.58 9.96 -7.93
C ILE A 108 17.33 8.76 -8.50
N ILE A 109 16.90 7.54 -8.17
CA ILE A 109 17.40 6.31 -8.81
C ILE A 109 16.26 5.75 -9.65
N ALA A 110 16.44 5.82 -10.98
CA ALA A 110 15.43 5.45 -11.96
C ALA A 110 15.72 4.06 -12.55
N ILE A 111 15.01 3.05 -12.08
CA ILE A 111 15.07 1.68 -12.59
C ILE A 111 14.24 1.54 -13.87
N SER A 112 13.22 2.36 -14.03
CA SER A 112 12.44 2.53 -15.26
C SER A 112 12.63 3.94 -15.83
N ASP A 113 12.19 4.19 -17.07
CA ASP A 113 12.27 5.50 -17.71
C ASP A 113 11.54 6.56 -16.88
N PHE A 114 12.31 7.53 -16.35
CA PHE A 114 11.78 8.55 -15.48
C PHE A 114 11.00 9.62 -16.28
N PRO A 115 9.76 9.93 -15.92
CA PRO A 115 8.87 10.70 -16.80
C PRO A 115 9.10 12.21 -16.80
N LEU A 116 9.84 12.77 -15.83
CA LEU A 116 10.14 14.21 -15.79
C LEU A 116 11.38 14.52 -16.61
N GLU A 117 11.20 15.19 -17.75
CA GLU A 117 12.30 15.58 -18.65
C GLU A 117 13.28 16.59 -18.03
N GLN A 118 12.79 17.43 -17.10
CA GLN A 118 13.59 18.47 -16.44
C GLN A 118 13.46 18.32 -14.92
N THR A 119 14.52 17.87 -14.28
CA THR A 119 14.68 17.90 -12.82
C THR A 119 16.03 18.48 -12.46
N SER A 120 16.09 19.28 -11.39
CA SER A 120 17.37 19.75 -10.83
C SER A 120 18.00 18.72 -9.88
N VAL A 121 17.26 17.66 -9.54
CA VAL A 121 17.74 16.60 -8.66
C VAL A 121 18.68 15.68 -9.44
N PRO A 122 19.86 15.36 -8.92
CA PRO A 122 20.75 14.36 -9.52
C PRO A 122 20.01 13.03 -9.75
N MET A 123 20.34 12.32 -10.82
CA MET A 123 19.67 11.06 -11.15
C MET A 123 20.69 10.00 -11.60
N LEU A 124 20.49 8.77 -11.11
CA LEU A 124 21.10 7.56 -11.64
C LEU A 124 20.04 6.78 -12.41
N ASN A 125 20.34 6.42 -13.65
CA ASN A 125 19.47 5.54 -14.45
C ASN A 125 19.87 4.06 -14.27
N LEU A 126 19.09 3.14 -14.84
CA LEU A 126 19.31 1.70 -14.73
C LEU A 126 20.72 1.27 -15.22
N GLU A 127 21.23 1.86 -16.30
CA GLU A 127 22.58 1.56 -16.82
C GLU A 127 23.65 1.89 -15.77
N GLN A 128 23.56 3.06 -15.14
CA GLN A 128 24.50 3.48 -14.08
C GLN A 128 24.35 2.62 -12.81
N VAL A 129 23.14 2.14 -12.48
CA VAL A 129 22.93 1.16 -11.39
C VAL A 129 23.64 -0.15 -11.72
N HIS A 130 23.50 -0.68 -12.92
CA HIS A 130 24.21 -1.90 -13.36
C HIS A 130 25.72 -1.68 -13.44
N GLU A 131 26.19 -0.50 -13.84
CA GLU A 131 27.61 -0.15 -13.78
C GLU A 131 28.14 -0.18 -12.34
N ALA A 132 27.36 0.32 -11.37
CA ALA A 132 27.71 0.25 -9.96
C ALA A 132 27.77 -1.21 -9.48
N PHE A 133 26.77 -2.05 -9.78
CA PHE A 133 26.78 -3.48 -9.46
C PHE A 133 28.02 -4.19 -10.00
N ALA A 134 28.41 -3.90 -11.25
CA ALA A 134 29.56 -4.52 -11.92
C ALA A 134 30.91 -4.18 -11.27
N GLN A 135 31.00 -3.14 -10.44
CA GLN A 135 32.23 -2.80 -9.72
C GLN A 135 32.57 -3.78 -8.61
N ALA A 136 31.61 -4.59 -8.14
CA ALA A 136 31.80 -5.60 -7.11
C ALA A 136 32.53 -5.08 -5.86
N SER A 137 32.18 -3.86 -5.43
CA SER A 137 32.80 -3.19 -4.29
C SER A 137 32.28 -3.81 -2.99
N SER A 138 33.16 -3.98 -2.00
CA SER A 138 32.72 -4.23 -0.62
C SER A 138 32.32 -2.93 0.04
N TYR A 139 31.37 -3.00 0.97
CA TYR A 139 30.87 -1.83 1.69
C TYR A 139 30.91 -2.04 3.20
N GLU A 140 31.46 -1.07 3.92
CA GLU A 140 31.41 -1.02 5.38
C GLU A 140 30.28 -0.08 5.81
N MET A 141 29.28 -0.60 6.51
CA MET A 141 28.11 0.15 6.98
C MET A 141 28.49 1.05 8.15
N ASN A 142 29.00 2.24 7.88
CA ASN A 142 29.39 3.19 8.92
C ASN A 142 28.17 3.90 9.57
N HIS A 143 27.16 4.20 8.79
CA HIS A 143 25.98 4.96 9.21
C HIS A 143 24.68 4.38 8.63
N PRO A 144 24.37 3.08 8.83
CA PRO A 144 23.14 2.51 8.30
C PRO A 144 21.91 3.14 8.96
N VAL A 145 20.78 3.07 8.26
CA VAL A 145 19.47 3.45 8.83
C VAL A 145 19.17 2.59 10.05
N LYS A 146 18.90 3.20 11.21
CA LYS A 146 18.60 2.51 12.46
C LYS A 146 17.75 3.34 13.42
N GLY A 147 17.12 2.68 14.38
CA GLY A 147 16.33 3.35 15.42
C GLY A 147 15.22 4.21 14.82
N ASP A 148 15.20 5.48 15.15
CA ASP A 148 14.23 6.46 14.67
C ASP A 148 14.56 7.05 13.29
N ASP A 149 15.62 6.62 12.61
CA ASP A 149 15.89 7.06 11.23
C ASP A 149 14.79 6.57 10.29
N ASN A 150 14.39 7.40 9.33
CA ASN A 150 13.44 6.98 8.33
C ASN A 150 14.01 5.83 7.50
N TYR A 151 13.27 4.72 7.44
CA TYR A 151 13.62 3.56 6.61
C TYR A 151 13.03 3.71 5.21
N TYR A 152 11.72 4.04 5.15
CA TYR A 152 11.05 4.38 3.91
C TYR A 152 9.98 5.47 4.13
N ILE A 153 9.59 6.10 3.02
CA ILE A 153 8.52 7.09 3.01
C ILE A 153 7.56 6.75 1.88
N ILE A 154 6.32 6.39 2.22
CA ILE A 154 5.29 6.06 1.23
C ILE A 154 4.30 7.21 1.12
N PHE A 155 4.01 7.61 -0.13
CA PHE A 155 3.09 8.69 -0.43
C PHE A 155 1.67 8.19 -0.65
N THR A 156 0.74 8.71 0.15
CA THR A 156 -0.70 8.46 0.05
C THR A 156 -1.43 9.64 -0.57
N SER A 157 -2.70 9.44 -1.02
CA SER A 157 -3.56 10.54 -1.45
C SER A 157 -3.85 11.50 -0.30
N GLY A 158 -3.99 12.78 -0.61
CA GLY A 158 -4.32 13.82 0.37
C GLY A 158 -5.62 14.53 0.03
N THR A 159 -6.40 14.91 1.04
CA THR A 159 -7.66 15.65 0.88
C THR A 159 -7.51 17.00 0.17
N THR A 160 -6.30 17.55 0.13
CA THR A 160 -5.98 18.83 -0.54
C THR A 160 -5.44 18.65 -1.96
N GLY A 161 -5.46 17.45 -2.52
CA GLY A 161 -4.89 17.12 -3.84
C GLY A 161 -3.36 17.00 -3.85
N LYS A 162 -2.64 17.36 -2.76
CA LYS A 162 -1.21 17.09 -2.62
C LYS A 162 -0.98 15.77 -1.90
N PRO A 163 -0.07 14.92 -2.40
CA PRO A 163 0.24 13.65 -1.74
C PRO A 163 0.92 13.87 -0.38
N LYS A 164 0.66 12.96 0.57
CA LYS A 164 1.24 12.97 1.93
C LYS A 164 2.28 11.86 2.05
N GLY A 165 3.54 12.21 2.33
CA GLY A 165 4.63 11.25 2.56
C GLY A 165 4.66 10.78 3.99
N VAL A 166 4.20 9.56 4.25
CA VAL A 166 4.21 8.94 5.58
C VAL A 166 5.60 8.41 5.90
N GLN A 167 6.19 8.92 6.98
CA GLN A 167 7.58 8.63 7.38
C GLN A 167 7.64 7.43 8.33
N ILE A 168 8.15 6.31 7.86
CA ILE A 168 8.29 5.08 8.65
C ILE A 168 9.75 4.90 9.06
N SER A 169 9.98 4.85 10.38
CA SER A 169 11.31 4.61 10.93
C SER A 169 11.70 3.12 10.88
N HIS A 170 13.00 2.85 11.08
CA HIS A 170 13.48 1.48 11.24
C HIS A 170 12.80 0.78 12.43
N ASP A 171 12.60 1.48 13.56
CA ASP A 171 11.91 0.91 14.72
C ASP A 171 10.44 0.61 14.45
N ASN A 172 9.73 1.45 13.69
CA ASN A 172 8.36 1.17 13.25
C ASN A 172 8.33 -0.12 12.40
N LEU A 173 9.21 -0.21 11.39
CA LEU A 173 9.33 -1.38 10.53
C LEU A 173 9.70 -2.64 11.33
N LEU A 174 10.62 -2.52 12.28
CA LEU A 174 11.07 -3.65 13.10
C LEU A 174 9.95 -4.17 14.01
N SER A 175 9.17 -3.27 14.63
CA SER A 175 8.00 -3.60 15.42
C SER A 175 6.95 -4.36 14.58
N PHE A 176 6.64 -3.88 13.38
CA PHE A 176 5.73 -4.54 12.44
C PHE A 176 6.26 -5.92 11.99
N THR A 177 7.52 -5.98 11.56
CA THR A 177 8.14 -7.22 11.06
C THR A 177 8.16 -8.29 12.14
N ASN A 178 8.59 -7.93 13.37
CA ASN A 178 8.63 -8.83 14.50
C ASN A 178 7.25 -9.37 14.86
N TRP A 179 6.21 -8.53 14.81
CA TRP A 179 4.85 -8.99 15.01
C TRP A 179 4.44 -10.02 13.96
N MET A 180 4.63 -9.75 12.66
CA MET A 180 4.27 -10.69 11.60
C MET A 180 4.98 -12.04 11.71
N ILE A 181 6.26 -12.06 12.14
CA ILE A 181 7.02 -13.31 12.17
C ILE A 181 6.83 -14.11 13.48
N THR A 182 6.37 -13.46 14.56
CA THR A 182 6.24 -14.12 15.88
C THR A 182 4.80 -14.37 16.31
N ASP A 183 3.84 -13.62 15.77
CA ASP A 183 2.45 -13.68 16.20
C ASP A 183 1.75 -14.96 15.73
N LYS A 184 0.89 -15.50 16.61
CA LYS A 184 0.15 -16.76 16.39
C LYS A 184 -0.92 -16.65 15.29
N GLU A 185 -1.45 -15.44 15.04
CA GLU A 185 -2.47 -15.23 14.01
C GLU A 185 -1.85 -15.41 12.63
N PHE A 186 -0.68 -14.82 12.38
CA PHE A 186 0.05 -15.02 11.12
C PHE A 186 0.62 -16.43 11.01
N ALA A 187 1.23 -16.95 12.08
CA ALA A 187 1.93 -18.24 12.09
C ALA A 187 2.90 -18.38 10.89
N THR A 188 3.58 -17.30 10.55
CA THR A 188 4.45 -17.22 9.38
C THR A 188 5.48 -18.34 9.38
N PRO A 189 5.56 -19.19 8.34
CA PRO A 189 6.53 -20.27 8.26
C PRO A 189 7.96 -19.72 8.12
N SER A 190 8.93 -20.50 8.56
CA SER A 190 10.35 -20.20 8.31
C SER A 190 10.65 -20.29 6.81
N ARG A 191 11.53 -19.39 6.29
CA ARG A 191 11.87 -19.29 4.86
C ARG A 191 10.61 -19.19 3.98
N PRO A 192 9.80 -18.15 4.17
CA PRO A 192 8.54 -18.02 3.45
C PRO A 192 8.80 -17.81 1.95
N GLN A 193 7.95 -18.42 1.13
CA GLN A 193 7.89 -18.20 -0.32
C GLN A 193 6.68 -17.33 -0.60
N MET A 194 6.89 -16.02 -0.73
CA MET A 194 5.82 -15.05 -0.79
C MET A 194 5.56 -14.50 -2.19
N LEU A 195 4.29 -14.36 -2.52
CA LEU A 195 3.87 -13.59 -3.68
C LEU A 195 4.17 -12.11 -3.47
N ALA A 196 4.97 -11.51 -4.34
CA ALA A 196 5.28 -10.08 -4.38
C ALA A 196 4.48 -9.41 -5.51
N GLN A 197 3.18 -9.11 -5.27
CA GLN A 197 2.28 -8.51 -6.25
C GLN A 197 1.99 -7.03 -5.96
N PRO A 198 1.65 -6.59 -4.73
CA PRO A 198 1.45 -5.18 -4.46
C PRO A 198 2.67 -4.34 -4.82
N PRO A 199 2.51 -3.19 -5.53
CA PRO A 199 3.65 -2.35 -5.89
C PRO A 199 4.36 -1.79 -4.65
N TYR A 200 5.66 -1.54 -4.74
CA TYR A 200 6.47 -1.01 -3.63
C TYR A 200 6.03 0.37 -3.14
N SER A 201 5.37 1.15 -3.98
CA SER A 201 4.77 2.43 -3.60
C SER A 201 3.52 2.29 -2.71
N PHE A 202 3.13 1.05 -2.40
CA PHE A 202 2.05 0.65 -1.52
C PHE A 202 2.59 -0.05 -0.28
N ASP A 203 2.13 0.34 0.91
CA ASP A 203 2.58 -0.24 2.18
C ASP A 203 2.24 -1.72 2.34
N LEU A 204 1.20 -2.21 1.67
CA LEU A 204 0.91 -3.65 1.58
C LEU A 204 2.11 -4.46 1.04
N SER A 205 3.00 -3.84 0.28
CA SER A 205 4.24 -4.47 -0.16
C SER A 205 5.14 -4.88 1.01
N VAL A 206 5.14 -4.12 2.09
CA VAL A 206 5.94 -4.41 3.29
C VAL A 206 5.51 -5.73 3.92
N MET A 207 4.23 -6.09 3.80
CA MET A 207 3.70 -7.37 4.29
C MET A 207 4.33 -8.60 3.63
N TYR A 208 4.89 -8.46 2.43
CA TYR A 208 5.58 -9.57 1.79
C TYR A 208 7.11 -9.46 1.91
N TRP A 209 7.71 -8.28 1.65
CA TRP A 209 9.17 -8.23 1.61
C TRP A 209 9.81 -8.27 3.01
N ALA A 210 9.22 -7.60 4.03
CA ALA A 210 9.82 -7.52 5.34
C ALA A 210 9.92 -8.89 6.05
N PRO A 211 8.83 -9.67 6.21
CA PRO A 211 8.93 -11.01 6.82
C PRO A 211 9.74 -12.00 5.95
N THR A 212 9.74 -11.85 4.63
CA THR A 212 10.56 -12.70 3.75
C THR A 212 12.04 -12.49 4.01
N LEU A 213 12.51 -11.26 4.01
CA LEU A 213 13.91 -10.93 4.28
C LEU A 213 14.31 -11.23 5.73
N ALA A 214 13.40 -11.02 6.69
CA ALA A 214 13.63 -11.32 8.10
C ALA A 214 13.77 -12.83 8.39
N LEU A 215 13.23 -13.70 7.55
CA LEU A 215 13.24 -15.15 7.74
C LEU A 215 14.05 -15.92 6.67
N GLY A 216 14.79 -15.22 5.82
CA GLY A 216 15.63 -15.83 4.78
C GLY A 216 14.82 -16.56 3.70
N GLY A 217 13.67 -16.03 3.33
CA GLY A 217 12.74 -16.58 2.33
C GLY A 217 13.00 -16.08 0.91
N THR A 218 12.03 -16.34 0.02
CA THR A 218 12.08 -15.94 -1.40
C THR A 218 10.84 -15.14 -1.79
N LEU A 219 11.04 -14.04 -2.49
CA LEU A 219 9.99 -13.22 -3.10
C LEU A 219 9.76 -13.68 -4.55
N PHE A 220 8.53 -13.97 -4.90
CA PHE A 220 8.10 -14.27 -6.27
C PHE A 220 7.37 -13.06 -6.84
N ALA A 221 8.07 -12.26 -7.62
CA ALA A 221 7.56 -11.02 -8.17
C ALA A 221 6.62 -11.24 -9.33
N LEU A 222 5.53 -10.47 -9.34
CA LEU A 222 4.53 -10.47 -10.39
C LEU A 222 4.43 -9.06 -11.00
N PRO A 223 5.23 -8.76 -12.03
CA PRO A 223 5.27 -7.44 -12.65
C PRO A 223 3.91 -6.98 -13.18
N SER A 224 3.70 -5.67 -13.22
CA SER A 224 2.44 -5.05 -13.68
C SER A 224 2.07 -5.44 -15.12
N ALA A 225 3.04 -5.64 -16.00
CA ALA A 225 2.82 -6.14 -17.37
C ALA A 225 2.17 -7.54 -17.42
N ILE A 226 2.27 -8.30 -16.31
CA ILE A 226 1.59 -9.58 -16.14
C ILE A 226 0.22 -9.37 -15.51
N THR A 227 0.13 -8.57 -14.44
CA THR A 227 -1.13 -8.37 -13.69
C THR A 227 -2.19 -7.62 -14.48
N GLN A 228 -1.81 -6.79 -15.44
CA GLN A 228 -2.72 -6.05 -16.33
C GLN A 228 -3.29 -6.88 -17.48
N ASP A 229 -2.72 -8.06 -17.76
CA ASP A 229 -3.17 -8.98 -18.81
C ASP A 229 -3.66 -10.28 -18.19
N PHE A 230 -4.98 -10.47 -18.12
CA PHE A 230 -5.59 -11.67 -17.50
C PHE A 230 -5.07 -12.99 -18.06
N LYS A 231 -4.77 -13.06 -19.37
CA LYS A 231 -4.25 -14.27 -19.98
C LYS A 231 -2.85 -14.58 -19.51
N LYS A 232 -1.99 -13.57 -19.44
CA LYS A 232 -0.64 -13.71 -18.90
C LYS A 232 -0.67 -14.00 -17.42
N LEU A 233 -1.52 -13.29 -16.67
CA LEU A 233 -1.68 -13.48 -15.22
C LEU A 233 -2.00 -14.95 -14.91
N PHE A 234 -3.06 -15.51 -15.51
CA PHE A 234 -3.44 -16.90 -15.24
C PHE A 234 -2.42 -17.90 -15.74
N ALA A 235 -1.74 -17.63 -16.86
CA ALA A 235 -0.66 -18.50 -17.32
C ALA A 235 0.54 -18.51 -16.36
N THR A 236 0.79 -17.43 -15.66
CA THR A 236 1.97 -17.26 -14.79
C THR A 236 1.68 -17.70 -13.36
N ILE A 237 0.59 -17.22 -12.78
CA ILE A 237 0.36 -17.28 -11.31
C ILE A 237 0.26 -18.72 -10.80
N PHE A 238 -0.29 -19.64 -11.61
CA PHE A 238 -0.44 -21.05 -11.23
C PHE A 238 0.87 -21.86 -11.30
N SER A 239 1.92 -21.28 -11.90
CA SER A 239 3.25 -21.90 -11.97
C SER A 239 4.19 -21.43 -10.86
N LEU A 240 3.82 -20.40 -10.09
CA LEU A 240 4.66 -19.87 -9.02
C LEU A 240 4.69 -20.82 -7.82
N PRO A 241 5.86 -21.18 -7.29
CA PRO A 241 5.99 -22.07 -6.14
C PRO A 241 5.83 -21.30 -4.82
N ILE A 242 4.76 -20.52 -4.69
CA ILE A 242 4.45 -19.72 -3.51
C ILE A 242 3.78 -20.52 -2.42
N ALA A 243 4.12 -20.20 -1.17
CA ALA A 243 3.49 -20.75 0.03
C ALA A 243 2.57 -19.73 0.70
N ILE A 244 2.86 -18.45 0.54
CA ILE A 244 2.08 -17.35 1.12
C ILE A 244 1.64 -16.41 0.00
N TRP A 245 0.32 -16.24 -0.07
CA TRP A 245 -0.33 -15.27 -0.94
C TRP A 245 -0.55 -13.98 -0.16
N THR A 246 0.08 -12.89 -0.57
CA THR A 246 -0.14 -11.56 0.00
C THR A 246 -0.76 -10.65 -1.05
N SER A 247 -1.96 -10.17 -0.80
CA SER A 247 -2.65 -9.24 -1.70
C SER A 247 -3.82 -8.53 -1.03
N THR A 248 -4.47 -7.62 -1.75
CA THR A 248 -5.81 -7.17 -1.40
C THR A 248 -6.84 -8.29 -1.67
N PRO A 249 -7.98 -8.30 -0.96
CA PRO A 249 -9.09 -9.22 -1.26
C PRO A 249 -9.57 -9.14 -2.72
N SER A 250 -9.56 -7.96 -3.33
CA SER A 250 -9.95 -7.77 -4.73
C SER A 250 -9.06 -8.53 -5.71
N PHE A 251 -7.76 -8.59 -5.46
CA PHE A 251 -6.85 -9.35 -6.32
C PHE A 251 -7.08 -10.87 -6.20
N ALA A 252 -7.39 -11.35 -5.00
CA ALA A 252 -7.79 -12.75 -4.82
C ALA A 252 -9.15 -13.05 -5.47
N ASP A 253 -10.14 -12.14 -5.37
CA ASP A 253 -11.41 -12.27 -6.09
C ASP A 253 -11.20 -12.41 -7.60
N MET A 254 -10.26 -11.63 -8.16
CA MET A 254 -9.87 -11.71 -9.56
C MET A 254 -9.20 -13.04 -9.91
N ALA A 255 -8.27 -13.53 -9.08
CA ALA A 255 -7.64 -14.84 -9.27
C ALA A 255 -8.68 -15.98 -9.22
N MET A 256 -9.69 -15.86 -8.37
CA MET A 256 -10.81 -16.81 -8.26
C MET A 256 -11.78 -16.80 -9.45
N LEU A 257 -11.61 -15.94 -10.46
CA LEU A 257 -12.32 -16.06 -11.75
C LEU A 257 -11.89 -17.31 -12.51
N SER A 258 -10.66 -17.80 -12.26
CA SER A 258 -10.20 -19.08 -12.78
C SER A 258 -10.57 -20.22 -11.83
N GLU A 259 -11.09 -21.32 -12.37
CA GLU A 259 -11.31 -22.55 -11.61
C GLU A 259 -10.00 -23.24 -11.19
N ASP A 260 -8.88 -22.95 -11.87
CA ASP A 260 -7.56 -23.47 -11.54
C ASP A 260 -6.94 -22.82 -10.30
N PHE A 261 -7.53 -21.73 -9.78
CA PHE A 261 -7.11 -21.15 -8.50
C PHE A 261 -7.66 -21.97 -7.35
N ASN A 262 -6.98 -23.08 -7.04
CA ASN A 262 -7.38 -24.04 -6.00
C ASN A 262 -6.16 -24.83 -5.48
N SER A 263 -6.34 -25.56 -4.38
CA SER A 263 -5.28 -26.34 -3.71
C SER A 263 -4.77 -27.56 -4.52
N GLU A 264 -5.49 -28.01 -5.54
CA GLU A 264 -5.01 -29.09 -6.43
C GLU A 264 -3.96 -28.57 -7.40
N LYS A 265 -4.16 -27.36 -7.94
CA LYS A 265 -3.23 -26.70 -8.85
C LYS A 265 -2.11 -25.94 -8.15
N MET A 266 -2.38 -25.41 -6.96
CA MET A 266 -1.43 -24.65 -6.14
C MET A 266 -1.28 -25.27 -4.74
N PRO A 267 -0.80 -26.52 -4.64
CA PRO A 267 -0.73 -27.25 -3.37
C PRO A 267 0.25 -26.65 -2.37
N GLY A 268 1.14 -25.76 -2.82
CA GLY A 268 2.12 -25.06 -1.98
C GLY A 268 1.50 -23.97 -1.10
N ILE A 269 0.32 -23.42 -1.46
CA ILE A 269 -0.28 -22.33 -0.71
C ILE A 269 -0.80 -22.83 0.65
N THR A 270 -0.24 -22.26 1.70
CA THR A 270 -0.58 -22.54 3.10
C THR A 270 -1.21 -21.35 3.81
N HIS A 271 -0.97 -20.12 3.30
CA HIS A 271 -1.45 -18.87 3.92
C HIS A 271 -1.92 -17.87 2.88
N PHE A 272 -2.95 -17.13 3.26
CA PHE A 272 -3.41 -15.91 2.59
C PHE A 272 -3.32 -14.75 3.58
N TYR A 273 -2.57 -13.70 3.24
CA TYR A 273 -2.48 -12.47 4.01
C TYR A 273 -3.21 -11.36 3.26
N PHE A 274 -4.26 -10.82 3.89
CA PHE A 274 -5.08 -9.75 3.32
C PHE A 274 -5.02 -8.50 4.18
N ASP A 275 -4.82 -7.39 3.52
CA ASP A 275 -4.97 -6.05 4.06
C ASP A 275 -5.34 -5.07 2.93
N GLY A 276 -5.53 -3.80 3.25
CA GLY A 276 -5.79 -2.73 2.28
C GLY A 276 -7.26 -2.59 1.86
N GLU A 277 -8.09 -3.61 2.03
CA GLU A 277 -9.54 -3.60 1.75
C GLU A 277 -10.30 -4.49 2.74
N GLU A 278 -11.63 -4.35 2.76
CA GLU A 278 -12.48 -5.27 3.52
C GLU A 278 -12.46 -6.68 2.90
N LEU A 279 -12.01 -7.67 3.66
CA LEU A 279 -12.18 -9.08 3.34
C LEU A 279 -13.63 -9.48 3.65
N THR A 280 -14.42 -9.73 2.59
CA THR A 280 -15.82 -10.13 2.79
C THR A 280 -15.93 -11.60 3.22
N VAL A 281 -16.98 -11.93 3.99
CA VAL A 281 -17.29 -13.33 4.35
C VAL A 281 -17.38 -14.20 3.10
N LYS A 282 -17.99 -13.69 2.03
CA LYS A 282 -18.15 -14.41 0.75
C LYS A 282 -16.81 -14.71 0.07
N THR A 283 -15.89 -13.75 0.02
CA THR A 283 -14.54 -13.96 -0.52
C THR A 283 -13.80 -15.02 0.30
N ALA A 284 -13.84 -14.90 1.64
CA ALA A 284 -13.19 -15.85 2.53
C ALA A 284 -13.80 -17.25 2.47
N GLN A 285 -15.13 -17.38 2.34
CA GLN A 285 -15.81 -18.68 2.12
C GLN A 285 -15.33 -19.36 0.83
N LYS A 286 -15.29 -18.63 -0.29
CA LYS A 286 -14.78 -19.17 -1.56
C LYS A 286 -13.33 -19.61 -1.47
N LEU A 287 -12.49 -18.85 -0.76
CA LEU A 287 -11.09 -19.23 -0.55
C LEU A 287 -11.01 -20.49 0.31
N ARG A 288 -11.82 -20.61 1.37
CA ARG A 288 -11.88 -21.79 2.23
C ARG A 288 -12.31 -23.04 1.46
N GLU A 289 -13.30 -22.91 0.55
CA GLU A 289 -13.73 -24.00 -0.33
C GLU A 289 -12.60 -24.46 -1.26
N ARG A 290 -11.82 -23.52 -1.83
CA ARG A 290 -10.76 -23.82 -2.80
C ARG A 290 -9.44 -24.24 -2.15
N PHE A 291 -9.16 -23.72 -0.98
CA PHE A 291 -7.94 -23.98 -0.19
C PHE A 291 -8.31 -24.36 1.25
N PRO A 292 -8.89 -25.56 1.47
CA PRO A 292 -9.50 -25.93 2.76
C PRO A 292 -8.49 -25.96 3.92
N ASN A 293 -7.21 -26.17 3.63
CA ASN A 293 -6.16 -26.27 4.65
C ASN A 293 -5.35 -24.97 4.80
N ALA A 294 -5.60 -23.95 3.96
CA ALA A 294 -4.87 -22.71 4.05
C ALA A 294 -5.40 -21.82 5.18
N ARG A 295 -4.47 -21.12 5.85
CA ARG A 295 -4.80 -20.12 6.85
C ARG A 295 -5.14 -18.81 6.14
N ILE A 296 -6.28 -18.23 6.44
CA ILE A 296 -6.74 -16.96 5.89
C ILE A 296 -6.62 -15.91 6.99
N ILE A 297 -5.77 -14.90 6.79
CA ILE A 297 -5.54 -13.83 7.75
C ILE A 297 -6.15 -12.54 7.21
N ASN A 298 -7.03 -11.93 8.01
CA ASN A 298 -7.55 -10.59 7.78
C ASN A 298 -6.79 -9.62 8.68
N ALA A 299 -5.98 -8.75 8.09
CA ALA A 299 -5.22 -7.72 8.79
C ALA A 299 -5.82 -6.34 8.54
N TYR A 300 -5.50 -5.39 9.41
CA TYR A 300 -5.96 -4.01 9.31
C TYR A 300 -4.92 -3.04 9.87
N GLY A 301 -4.73 -1.95 9.17
CA GLY A 301 -4.03 -0.76 9.61
C GLY A 301 -4.05 0.34 8.55
N PRO A 302 -3.84 1.60 8.94
CA PRO A 302 -3.51 2.68 8.04
C PRO A 302 -1.99 2.73 7.80
N THR A 303 -1.56 3.30 6.69
CA THR A 303 -0.14 3.53 6.37
C THR A 303 0.59 4.29 7.48
N GLU A 304 -0.11 5.21 8.13
CA GLU A 304 0.36 6.02 9.26
C GLU A 304 0.64 5.21 10.54
N ALA A 305 0.18 3.95 10.57
CA ALA A 305 0.47 2.99 11.65
C ALA A 305 1.22 1.75 11.14
N THR A 306 2.11 1.95 10.18
CA THR A 306 3.04 0.96 9.64
C THR A 306 2.32 -0.29 9.13
N VAL A 307 1.60 -0.14 8.03
CA VAL A 307 0.90 -1.20 7.28
C VAL A 307 -0.31 -1.77 8.01
N ALA A 308 -0.09 -2.53 9.07
CA ALA A 308 -1.12 -3.17 9.85
C ALA A 308 -0.72 -3.28 11.32
N LEU A 309 -1.74 -3.23 12.19
CA LEU A 309 -1.56 -3.34 13.65
C LEU A 309 -2.54 -4.31 14.30
N SER A 310 -3.53 -4.80 13.57
CA SER A 310 -4.41 -5.86 14.03
C SER A 310 -4.57 -6.94 12.96
N ALA A 311 -4.80 -8.17 13.41
CA ALA A 311 -5.01 -9.31 12.54
C ALA A 311 -5.84 -10.40 13.22
N VAL A 312 -6.51 -11.21 12.41
CA VAL A 312 -7.22 -12.41 12.86
C VAL A 312 -7.14 -13.51 11.81
N ALA A 313 -6.87 -14.73 12.26
CA ALA A 313 -7.06 -15.91 11.43
C ALA A 313 -8.56 -16.22 11.33
N VAL A 314 -9.09 -16.17 10.11
CA VAL A 314 -10.52 -16.40 9.83
C VAL A 314 -10.85 -17.87 10.08
N THR A 315 -11.81 -18.13 10.99
CA THR A 315 -12.25 -19.47 11.35
C THR A 315 -13.53 -19.87 10.60
N ASP A 316 -13.83 -21.16 10.53
CA ASP A 316 -15.06 -21.67 9.93
C ASP A 316 -16.31 -21.19 10.71
N GLU A 317 -16.17 -21.02 12.03
CA GLU A 317 -17.23 -20.45 12.86
C GLU A 317 -17.54 -18.99 12.45
N MET A 318 -16.51 -18.16 12.25
CA MET A 318 -16.69 -16.79 11.76
C MET A 318 -17.39 -16.76 10.40
N LEU A 319 -17.00 -17.66 9.49
CA LEU A 319 -17.61 -17.78 8.16
C LEU A 319 -19.07 -18.24 8.20
N ALA A 320 -19.45 -19.03 9.20
CA ALA A 320 -20.81 -19.54 9.36
C ALA A 320 -21.76 -18.56 10.08
N THR A 321 -21.23 -17.71 10.98
CA THR A 321 -22.06 -16.94 11.92
C THR A 321 -22.03 -15.43 11.68
N LEU A 322 -20.93 -14.88 11.13
CA LEU A 322 -20.75 -13.45 10.99
C LEU A 322 -21.23 -12.93 9.63
N LYS A 323 -21.80 -11.73 9.62
CA LYS A 323 -22.11 -10.98 8.38
C LYS A 323 -20.92 -10.18 7.85
N ARG A 324 -20.02 -9.79 8.75
CA ARG A 324 -18.81 -9.03 8.49
C ARG A 324 -17.68 -9.61 9.33
N LEU A 325 -16.50 -9.80 8.73
CA LEU A 325 -15.34 -10.31 9.45
C LEU A 325 -14.76 -9.23 10.38
N PRO A 326 -14.27 -9.60 11.56
CA PRO A 326 -13.54 -8.69 12.43
C PRO A 326 -12.21 -8.28 11.79
N ILE A 327 -11.68 -7.14 12.19
CA ILE A 327 -10.34 -6.68 11.79
C ILE A 327 -9.24 -7.15 12.75
N GLY A 328 -9.60 -7.88 13.80
CA GLY A 328 -8.71 -8.73 14.55
C GLY A 328 -8.28 -8.21 15.90
N TYR A 329 -7.27 -8.86 16.44
CA TYR A 329 -6.62 -8.50 17.69
C TYR A 329 -5.43 -7.61 17.40
N THR A 330 -5.27 -6.55 18.21
CA THR A 330 -4.17 -5.61 18.05
C THR A 330 -2.85 -6.21 18.53
N LYS A 331 -1.75 -5.81 17.91
CA LYS A 331 -0.41 -6.22 18.36
C LYS A 331 -0.12 -5.68 19.77
N ALA A 332 0.57 -6.48 20.56
CA ALA A 332 0.71 -6.26 22.00
C ALA A 332 1.42 -4.94 22.38
N ASP A 333 2.34 -4.46 21.55
CA ASP A 333 3.11 -3.25 21.78
C ASP A 333 2.44 -1.97 21.23
N SER A 334 1.31 -2.10 20.55
CA SER A 334 0.59 -0.97 19.95
C SER A 334 -0.88 -0.96 20.39
N PRO A 335 -1.15 -0.45 21.63
CA PRO A 335 -2.50 -0.38 22.15
C PRO A 335 -3.43 0.42 21.23
N THR A 336 -4.65 -0.09 21.08
CA THR A 336 -5.70 0.53 20.28
C THR A 336 -6.88 0.85 21.18
N PHE A 337 -7.51 1.99 20.97
CA PHE A 337 -8.61 2.50 21.78
C PHE A 337 -9.77 2.90 20.90
N ILE A 338 -10.99 2.83 21.46
CA ILE A 338 -12.18 3.42 20.86
C ILE A 338 -12.50 4.68 21.67
N ILE A 339 -12.66 5.83 20.97
CA ILE A 339 -12.98 7.12 21.61
C ILE A 339 -14.26 7.72 21.07
N ASP A 340 -14.91 8.53 21.90
CA ASP A 340 -16.07 9.36 21.52
C ASP A 340 -15.65 10.68 20.83
N GLU A 341 -16.65 11.52 20.49
CA GLU A 341 -16.41 12.83 19.87
C GLU A 341 -15.69 13.83 20.81
N GLU A 342 -15.71 13.60 22.13
CA GLU A 342 -14.98 14.38 23.11
C GLU A 342 -13.54 13.86 23.35
N GLY A 343 -13.11 12.81 22.63
CA GLY A 343 -11.77 12.21 22.74
C GLY A 343 -11.57 11.31 23.97
N LYS A 344 -12.67 10.85 24.60
CA LYS A 344 -12.62 9.96 25.76
C LYS A 344 -12.83 8.51 25.32
N LYS A 345 -12.13 7.60 26.01
CA LYS A 345 -12.35 6.16 25.82
C LYS A 345 -13.79 5.79 26.12
N VAL A 346 -14.41 5.02 25.22
CA VAL A 346 -15.71 4.40 25.45
C VAL A 346 -15.55 2.99 26.02
N PRO A 347 -16.55 2.48 26.76
CA PRO A 347 -16.59 1.09 27.19
C PRO A 347 -16.54 0.10 26.01
N ASN A 348 -16.02 -1.11 26.26
CA ASN A 348 -16.11 -2.20 25.30
C ASN A 348 -17.56 -2.44 24.88
N GLY A 349 -17.79 -2.72 23.61
CA GLY A 349 -19.12 -2.87 23.01
C GLY A 349 -19.73 -1.56 22.50
N GLU A 350 -19.21 -0.39 22.89
CA GLU A 350 -19.66 0.89 22.35
C GLU A 350 -18.86 1.29 21.10
N GLN A 351 -19.52 2.04 20.21
CA GLN A 351 -18.95 2.49 18.94
C GLN A 351 -18.28 3.86 19.09
N GLY A 352 -17.14 4.04 18.45
CA GLY A 352 -16.45 5.32 18.37
C GLY A 352 -15.35 5.29 17.32
N GLU A 353 -14.47 6.30 17.32
CA GLU A 353 -13.30 6.33 16.46
C GLU A 353 -12.21 5.35 16.97
N ILE A 354 -11.62 4.62 16.05
CA ILE A 354 -10.46 3.77 16.34
C ILE A 354 -9.22 4.66 16.43
N ILE A 355 -8.59 4.70 17.60
CA ILE A 355 -7.28 5.34 17.81
C ILE A 355 -6.21 4.25 17.93
N VAL A 356 -5.13 4.42 17.19
CA VAL A 356 -3.97 3.54 17.26
C VAL A 356 -2.82 4.25 17.95
N SER A 357 -2.02 3.53 18.73
CA SER A 357 -0.91 4.15 19.50
C SER A 357 0.32 3.24 19.58
N GLY A 358 1.41 3.80 20.11
CA GLY A 358 2.65 3.09 20.35
C GLY A 358 3.59 3.00 19.14
N PRO A 359 4.52 2.01 19.11
CA PRO A 359 5.60 1.93 18.13
C PRO A 359 5.15 1.64 16.68
N ALA A 360 3.87 1.33 16.44
CA ALA A 360 3.32 1.28 15.10
C ALA A 360 3.15 2.66 14.47
N VAL A 361 2.94 3.71 15.28
CA VAL A 361 2.62 5.06 14.79
C VAL A 361 3.84 5.69 14.15
N SER A 362 3.69 6.15 12.91
CA SER A 362 4.74 6.79 12.12
C SER A 362 5.15 8.15 12.66
N LYS A 363 6.22 8.72 12.13
CA LYS A 363 6.74 10.04 12.52
C LYS A 363 5.92 11.21 12.00
N GLY A 364 4.81 10.95 11.33
CA GLY A 364 3.96 11.95 10.68
C GLY A 364 4.26 12.13 9.20
N TYR A 365 3.76 13.22 8.65
CA TYR A 365 3.84 13.53 7.23
C TYR A 365 5.06 14.38 6.90
N MET A 366 5.85 13.92 5.94
CA MET A 366 7.03 14.61 5.45
C MET A 366 6.70 16.01 4.93
N ASN A 367 7.46 17.01 5.39
CA ASN A 367 7.31 18.42 5.01
C ASN A 367 5.87 18.97 5.16
N ASN A 368 5.07 18.38 6.06
CA ASN A 368 3.68 18.79 6.29
C ASN A 368 3.33 18.81 7.79
N PRO A 369 3.88 19.77 8.55
CA PRO A 369 3.66 19.84 10.02
C PRO A 369 2.21 20.15 10.39
N GLU A 370 1.48 20.89 9.56
CA GLU A 370 0.07 21.22 9.80
C GLU A 370 -0.79 19.94 9.80
N LYS A 371 -0.71 19.14 8.73
CA LYS A 371 -1.46 17.88 8.66
C LYS A 371 -0.96 16.83 9.66
N THR A 372 0.32 16.88 10.02
CA THR A 372 0.85 16.04 11.08
C THR A 372 0.18 16.39 12.41
N ALA A 373 0.09 17.68 12.77
CA ALA A 373 -0.53 18.12 14.01
C ALA A 373 -2.05 17.87 14.05
N GLU A 374 -2.73 17.80 12.89
CA GLU A 374 -4.15 17.45 12.83
C GLU A 374 -4.43 15.96 13.10
N ALA A 375 -3.53 15.07 12.66
CA ALA A 375 -3.78 13.64 12.65
C ALA A 375 -3.01 12.86 13.73
N PHE A 376 -1.86 13.38 14.16
CA PHE A 376 -1.00 12.74 15.16
C PHE A 376 -1.01 13.53 16.45
N PHE A 377 -1.05 12.81 17.56
CA PHE A 377 -1.12 13.39 18.90
C PHE A 377 -0.49 12.45 19.95
N GLU A 378 -0.55 12.82 21.20
CA GLU A 378 -0.14 11.95 22.30
C GLU A 378 -1.41 11.46 23.03
N PHE A 379 -1.51 10.16 23.25
CA PHE A 379 -2.59 9.55 24.00
C PHE A 379 -2.03 8.61 25.07
N GLU A 380 -2.34 8.90 26.34
CA GLU A 380 -1.81 8.17 27.50
C GLU A 380 -0.27 8.03 27.53
N GLY A 381 0.44 9.05 27.06
CA GLY A 381 1.92 9.07 27.05
C GLY A 381 2.55 8.30 25.88
N LEU A 382 1.76 7.91 24.88
CA LEU A 382 2.23 7.22 23.67
C LEU A 382 1.92 8.05 22.43
N PRO A 383 2.76 8.00 21.37
CA PRO A 383 2.40 8.51 20.07
C PRO A 383 1.09 7.86 19.61
N ALA A 384 0.18 8.65 19.08
CA ALA A 384 -1.13 8.18 18.65
C ALA A 384 -1.56 8.80 17.31
N TYR A 385 -2.48 8.13 16.62
CA TYR A 385 -2.99 8.55 15.31
C TYR A 385 -4.51 8.40 15.24
N HIS A 386 -5.18 9.44 14.73
CA HIS A 386 -6.58 9.45 14.36
C HIS A 386 -6.79 8.70 13.06
N THR A 387 -7.41 7.53 13.10
CA THR A 387 -7.60 6.72 11.89
C THR A 387 -8.72 7.24 10.99
N GLY A 388 -9.69 7.96 11.55
CA GLY A 388 -10.95 8.30 10.90
C GLY A 388 -11.85 7.08 10.64
N ASP A 389 -11.47 5.91 11.15
CA ASP A 389 -12.26 4.68 11.09
C ASP A 389 -13.12 4.53 12.34
N VAL A 390 -14.36 4.09 12.14
CA VAL A 390 -15.29 3.77 13.24
C VAL A 390 -15.16 2.29 13.59
N GLY A 391 -15.14 1.99 14.87
CA GLY A 391 -15.07 0.61 15.34
C GLY A 391 -15.68 0.37 16.70
N THR A 392 -15.62 -0.89 17.12
CA THR A 392 -16.05 -1.36 18.43
C THR A 392 -15.07 -2.41 18.90
N MET A 393 -14.70 -2.39 20.16
CA MET A 393 -13.86 -3.43 20.76
C MET A 393 -14.71 -4.34 21.65
N THR A 394 -14.60 -5.65 21.49
CA THR A 394 -15.29 -6.61 22.38
C THR A 394 -14.56 -6.76 23.72
N ASP A 395 -15.19 -7.39 24.70
CA ASP A 395 -14.58 -7.67 26.01
C ASP A 395 -13.35 -8.57 25.89
N GLU A 396 -13.27 -9.41 24.85
CA GLU A 396 -12.12 -10.26 24.54
C GLU A 396 -11.01 -9.53 23.78
N GLY A 397 -11.18 -8.22 23.50
CA GLY A 397 -10.21 -7.41 22.78
C GLY A 397 -10.25 -7.57 21.24
N LEU A 398 -11.31 -8.17 20.70
CA LEU A 398 -11.49 -8.29 19.25
C LEU A 398 -12.04 -6.98 18.67
N LEU A 399 -11.35 -6.44 17.67
CA LEU A 399 -11.70 -5.19 17.02
C LEU A 399 -12.64 -5.43 15.83
N LEU A 400 -13.78 -4.74 15.84
CA LEU A 400 -14.82 -4.80 14.82
C LEU A 400 -14.84 -3.47 14.05
N TYR A 401 -14.87 -3.54 12.73
CA TYR A 401 -14.88 -2.36 11.86
C TYR A 401 -16.31 -1.88 11.58
N GLY A 402 -16.58 -0.60 11.82
CA GLY A 402 -17.88 0.05 11.63
C GLY A 402 -18.03 0.87 10.35
N GLY A 403 -16.93 1.22 9.69
CA GLY A 403 -16.93 2.09 8.50
C GLY A 403 -15.99 3.28 8.65
N ARG A 404 -16.16 4.31 7.79
CA ARG A 404 -15.39 5.56 7.81
C ARG A 404 -16.23 6.72 8.35
N MET A 405 -15.55 7.66 9.02
CA MET A 405 -16.15 8.96 9.42
C MET A 405 -16.18 9.95 8.25
N ASP A 406 -15.29 9.79 7.28
CA ASP A 406 -15.07 10.66 6.11
C ASP A 406 -15.49 10.01 4.78
N PHE A 407 -15.16 10.65 3.67
CA PHE A 407 -15.44 10.17 2.31
C PHE A 407 -14.27 9.40 1.66
N GLN A 408 -13.31 8.97 2.46
CA GLN A 408 -12.25 8.10 1.98
C GLN A 408 -12.79 6.71 1.68
N ILE A 409 -12.33 6.12 0.58
CA ILE A 409 -12.68 4.77 0.19
C ILE A 409 -11.43 3.91 -0.03
N LYS A 410 -11.59 2.60 0.10
CA LYS A 410 -10.63 1.61 -0.38
C LYS A 410 -11.20 0.95 -1.64
N PHE A 411 -10.50 1.08 -2.77
CA PHE A 411 -10.96 0.56 -4.06
C PHE A 411 -9.81 -0.10 -4.83
N ASN A 412 -9.93 -1.38 -5.13
CA ASN A 412 -8.89 -2.21 -5.74
C ASN A 412 -7.54 -2.14 -5.00
N GLY A 413 -7.58 -2.04 -3.68
CA GLY A 413 -6.42 -1.90 -2.83
C GLY A 413 -5.91 -0.48 -2.64
N TYR A 414 -6.42 0.48 -3.39
CA TYR A 414 -6.00 1.87 -3.30
C TYR A 414 -6.82 2.64 -2.28
N ARG A 415 -6.12 3.39 -1.42
CA ARG A 415 -6.73 4.39 -0.53
C ARG A 415 -7.00 5.64 -1.35
N ILE A 416 -8.26 5.98 -1.54
CA ILE A 416 -8.70 7.07 -2.41
C ILE A 416 -9.51 8.07 -1.60
N GLU A 417 -9.06 9.32 -1.58
CA GLU A 417 -9.85 10.45 -1.11
C GLU A 417 -10.79 10.89 -2.25
N LEU A 418 -12.11 10.80 -2.04
CA LEU A 418 -13.07 11.23 -3.06
C LEU A 418 -12.96 12.72 -3.39
N GLU A 419 -12.48 13.51 -2.43
CA GLU A 419 -12.20 14.93 -2.64
C GLU A 419 -11.02 15.13 -3.60
N ASP A 420 -9.94 14.34 -3.48
CA ASP A 420 -8.79 14.39 -4.41
C ASP A 420 -9.23 14.03 -5.84
N VAL A 421 -10.03 12.97 -5.99
CA VAL A 421 -10.62 12.61 -7.29
C VAL A 421 -11.44 13.77 -7.86
N SER A 422 -12.30 14.37 -7.03
CA SER A 422 -13.16 15.48 -7.45
C SER A 422 -12.35 16.70 -7.87
N GLN A 423 -11.30 17.05 -7.11
CA GLN A 423 -10.40 18.16 -7.44
C GLN A 423 -9.66 17.92 -8.77
N ASN A 424 -9.16 16.71 -8.99
CA ASN A 424 -8.48 16.37 -10.23
C ASN A 424 -9.43 16.37 -11.43
N LEU A 425 -10.67 15.88 -11.29
CA LEU A 425 -11.70 16.00 -12.32
C LEU A 425 -11.96 17.45 -12.73
N ASN A 426 -11.98 18.37 -11.75
CA ASN A 426 -12.21 19.80 -11.97
C ASN A 426 -11.06 20.52 -12.70
N LYS A 427 -9.89 19.88 -12.87
CA LYS A 427 -8.80 20.40 -13.71
C LYS A 427 -9.07 20.24 -15.21
N SER A 428 -10.04 19.40 -15.62
CA SER A 428 -10.37 19.21 -17.02
C SER A 428 -10.88 20.51 -17.67
N ARG A 429 -10.40 20.78 -18.88
CA ARG A 429 -10.87 21.90 -19.68
C ARG A 429 -12.34 21.81 -20.06
N PHE A 430 -12.97 20.64 -19.96
CA PHE A 430 -14.36 20.38 -20.32
C PHE A 430 -15.32 20.49 -19.12
N ILE A 431 -14.83 20.46 -17.89
CA ILE A 431 -15.62 20.35 -16.67
C ILE A 431 -15.71 21.69 -15.97
N GLU A 432 -16.93 22.13 -15.65
CA GLU A 432 -17.21 23.27 -14.77
C GLU A 432 -17.19 22.84 -13.30
N SER A 433 -17.83 21.71 -12.98
CA SER A 433 -17.84 21.14 -11.63
C SER A 433 -18.04 19.63 -11.69
N ALA A 434 -17.31 18.89 -10.86
CA ALA A 434 -17.47 17.45 -10.73
C ALA A 434 -17.32 16.99 -9.28
N VAL A 435 -18.03 15.90 -8.94
CA VAL A 435 -17.94 15.20 -7.66
C VAL A 435 -17.86 13.71 -7.92
N ALA A 436 -16.85 13.07 -7.34
CA ALA A 436 -16.70 11.62 -7.35
C ALA A 436 -17.52 10.98 -6.24
N VAL A 437 -18.15 9.85 -6.55
CA VAL A 437 -18.97 9.07 -5.61
C VAL A 437 -18.74 7.57 -5.81
N PRO A 438 -18.69 6.77 -4.72
CA PRO A 438 -18.57 5.33 -4.81
C PRO A 438 -19.93 4.69 -5.05
N ARG A 439 -19.95 3.63 -5.85
CA ARG A 439 -21.07 2.70 -5.92
C ARG A 439 -20.69 1.42 -5.21
N TYR A 440 -21.51 1.04 -4.22
CA TYR A 440 -21.31 -0.18 -3.45
C TYR A 440 -22.11 -1.34 -4.05
N ASN A 441 -21.57 -2.55 -3.89
CA ASN A 441 -22.30 -3.78 -4.14
C ASN A 441 -23.15 -4.18 -2.92
N LYS A 442 -23.86 -5.32 -2.99
CA LYS A 442 -24.69 -5.84 -1.90
C LYS A 442 -23.90 -6.22 -0.64
N ASP A 443 -22.60 -6.42 -0.79
CA ASP A 443 -21.67 -6.77 0.30
C ASP A 443 -20.97 -5.51 0.87
N HIS A 444 -21.48 -4.31 0.55
CA HIS A 444 -20.93 -2.99 0.93
C HIS A 444 -19.50 -2.71 0.42
N LYS A 445 -19.01 -3.49 -0.53
CA LYS A 445 -17.71 -3.26 -1.18
C LYS A 445 -17.87 -2.23 -2.31
N VAL A 446 -16.91 -1.32 -2.45
CA VAL A 446 -16.88 -0.38 -3.60
C VAL A 446 -16.74 -1.17 -4.88
N GLN A 447 -17.74 -1.08 -5.74
CA GLN A 447 -17.79 -1.76 -7.04
C GLN A 447 -17.25 -0.87 -8.16
N ASN A 448 -17.59 0.40 -8.11
CA ASN A 448 -17.24 1.39 -9.12
C ASN A 448 -17.08 2.77 -8.50
N LEU A 449 -16.18 3.56 -9.10
CA LEU A 449 -16.13 4.99 -8.89
C LEU A 449 -16.90 5.67 -10.03
N LEU A 450 -17.82 6.58 -9.68
CA LEU A 450 -18.61 7.37 -10.61
C LEU A 450 -18.34 8.85 -10.39
N ALA A 451 -18.58 9.69 -11.42
CA ALA A 451 -18.51 11.14 -11.29
C ALA A 451 -19.84 11.78 -11.75
N TYR A 452 -20.40 12.64 -10.93
CA TYR A 452 -21.41 13.61 -11.35
C TYR A 452 -20.68 14.83 -11.92
N VAL A 453 -21.06 15.29 -13.11
CA VAL A 453 -20.34 16.28 -13.86
C VAL A 453 -21.26 17.35 -14.42
N ILE A 454 -20.94 18.63 -14.18
CA ILE A 454 -21.46 19.79 -14.89
C ILE A 454 -20.41 20.15 -15.94
N LEU A 455 -20.82 20.20 -17.21
CA LEU A 455 -19.95 20.60 -18.31
C LEU A 455 -19.88 22.12 -18.42
N LYS A 456 -18.73 22.65 -18.85
CA LYS A 456 -18.62 24.06 -19.22
C LYS A 456 -19.55 24.40 -20.39
N ASP A 457 -19.94 25.67 -20.48
CA ASP A 457 -20.76 26.17 -21.57
C ASP A 457 -20.16 25.87 -22.94
N GLY A 458 -21.01 25.41 -23.85
CA GLY A 458 -20.61 25.12 -25.22
C GLY A 458 -19.89 23.76 -25.41
N VAL A 459 -19.56 23.01 -24.36
CA VAL A 459 -18.89 21.70 -24.49
C VAL A 459 -19.83 20.68 -25.14
N ARG A 460 -21.07 20.60 -24.69
CA ARG A 460 -22.04 19.60 -25.20
C ARG A 460 -22.30 19.74 -26.70
N GLN A 461 -22.20 20.95 -27.25
CA GLN A 461 -22.38 21.21 -28.68
C GLN A 461 -21.16 20.80 -29.54
N GLN A 462 -20.01 20.55 -28.92
CA GLN A 462 -18.78 20.12 -29.63
C GLN A 462 -18.75 18.62 -29.92
N PHE A 463 -19.66 17.85 -29.31
CA PHE A 463 -19.68 16.39 -29.40
C PHE A 463 -21.07 15.88 -29.76
N GLU A 464 -21.12 14.79 -30.52
CA GLU A 464 -22.40 14.19 -30.93
C GLU A 464 -23.05 13.36 -29.82
N ARG A 465 -22.22 12.73 -28.95
CA ARG A 465 -22.68 11.79 -27.92
C ARG A 465 -21.93 12.00 -26.61
N ASP A 466 -22.58 11.73 -25.49
CA ASP A 466 -22.00 11.81 -24.15
C ASP A 466 -20.77 10.89 -23.98
N ILE A 467 -20.70 9.77 -24.72
CA ILE A 467 -19.54 8.87 -24.68
C ILE A 467 -18.28 9.51 -25.27
N ASP A 468 -18.45 10.38 -26.29
CA ASP A 468 -17.33 11.08 -26.94
C ASP A 468 -16.79 12.19 -26.01
N ILE A 469 -17.68 12.85 -25.26
CA ILE A 469 -17.29 13.79 -24.18
C ILE A 469 -16.52 13.04 -23.10
N THR A 470 -17.04 11.89 -22.64
CA THR A 470 -16.38 11.06 -21.61
C THR A 470 -14.98 10.65 -22.04
N LYS A 471 -14.81 10.25 -23.30
CA LYS A 471 -13.51 9.90 -23.85
C LYS A 471 -12.54 11.09 -23.84
N ALA A 472 -12.99 12.23 -24.30
CA ALA A 472 -12.20 13.46 -24.32
C ALA A 472 -11.78 13.91 -22.90
N ILE A 473 -12.68 13.82 -21.91
CA ILE A 473 -12.36 14.10 -20.50
C ILE A 473 -11.29 13.13 -19.98
N LYS A 474 -11.42 11.83 -20.26
CA LYS A 474 -10.43 10.84 -19.80
C LYS A 474 -9.07 11.04 -20.42
N GLU A 475 -9.01 11.39 -21.71
CA GLU A 475 -7.78 11.74 -22.40
C GLU A 475 -7.14 13.02 -21.83
N ASP A 476 -7.94 14.03 -21.52
CA ASP A 476 -7.50 15.30 -20.93
C ASP A 476 -6.93 15.14 -19.51
N LEU A 477 -7.36 14.11 -18.79
CA LEU A 477 -6.97 13.83 -17.40
C LEU A 477 -5.93 12.70 -17.27
N ALA A 478 -5.48 12.10 -18.36
CA ALA A 478 -4.62 10.90 -18.33
C ALA A 478 -3.27 11.15 -17.61
N ASP A 479 -2.68 12.34 -17.78
CA ASP A 479 -1.42 12.71 -17.13
C ASP A 479 -1.62 13.29 -15.72
N ILE A 480 -2.87 13.58 -15.35
CA ILE A 480 -3.24 14.23 -14.09
C ILE A 480 -3.66 13.21 -13.03
N MET A 481 -4.42 12.20 -13.45
CA MET A 481 -5.05 11.23 -12.54
C MET A 481 -4.46 9.84 -12.70
N MET A 482 -4.26 9.17 -11.57
CA MET A 482 -3.95 7.75 -11.58
C MET A 482 -5.12 6.96 -12.22
N SER A 483 -4.80 5.92 -12.98
CA SER A 483 -5.81 5.12 -13.71
C SER A 483 -6.87 4.50 -12.79
N TYR A 484 -6.48 4.11 -11.57
CA TYR A 484 -7.40 3.55 -10.57
C TYR A 484 -8.33 4.60 -9.92
N MET A 485 -8.01 5.90 -10.01
CA MET A 485 -8.85 7.02 -9.55
C MET A 485 -9.85 7.47 -10.62
N MET A 486 -9.66 7.06 -11.88
CA MET A 486 -10.50 7.49 -13.00
C MET A 486 -11.89 6.87 -12.90
N PRO A 487 -12.97 7.70 -12.82
CA PRO A 487 -14.33 7.17 -12.75
C PRO A 487 -14.68 6.28 -13.94
N SER A 488 -15.33 5.16 -13.66
CA SER A 488 -15.78 4.23 -14.69
C SER A 488 -16.97 4.79 -15.48
N LYS A 489 -17.78 5.67 -14.85
CA LYS A 489 -18.97 6.28 -15.43
C LYS A 489 -19.08 7.75 -15.05
N PHE A 490 -19.44 8.58 -16.04
CA PHE A 490 -19.72 10.00 -15.89
C PHE A 490 -21.24 10.23 -16.03
N LEU A 491 -21.80 10.96 -15.07
CA LEU A 491 -23.24 11.28 -14.98
C LEU A 491 -23.38 12.80 -15.17
N TYR A 492 -23.72 13.20 -16.39
CA TYR A 492 -23.84 14.61 -16.75
C TYR A 492 -25.13 15.22 -16.20
N ARG A 493 -25.02 16.40 -15.59
CA ARG A 493 -26.12 17.16 -14.97
C ARG A 493 -25.97 18.67 -15.22
N ASP A 494 -27.09 19.38 -15.11
CA ASP A 494 -27.13 20.84 -15.22
C ASP A 494 -26.84 21.50 -13.85
N SER A 495 -27.03 20.79 -12.74
CA SER A 495 -26.73 21.26 -11.39
C SER A 495 -26.44 20.11 -10.44
N LEU A 496 -25.72 20.39 -9.35
CA LEU A 496 -25.47 19.46 -8.25
C LEU A 496 -26.28 19.91 -7.02
N PRO A 497 -26.81 18.97 -6.21
CA PRO A 497 -27.52 19.28 -4.98
C PRO A 497 -26.58 19.95 -3.97
N LEU A 498 -27.11 20.91 -3.23
CA LEU A 498 -26.37 21.65 -2.20
C LEU A 498 -26.95 21.33 -0.81
N THR A 499 -26.08 21.30 0.18
CA THR A 499 -26.46 21.32 1.59
C THR A 499 -27.06 22.66 1.97
N PRO A 500 -27.75 22.77 3.13
CA PRO A 500 -28.25 24.08 3.62
C PRO A 500 -27.16 25.15 3.74
N ASN A 501 -25.89 24.77 3.90
CA ASN A 501 -24.75 25.67 3.99
C ASN A 501 -24.12 26.01 2.64
N GLY A 502 -24.77 25.64 1.52
CA GLY A 502 -24.30 25.96 0.15
C GLY A 502 -23.15 25.08 -0.37
N LYS A 503 -22.73 24.04 0.33
CA LYS A 503 -21.75 23.05 -0.15
C LYS A 503 -22.46 21.93 -0.92
N ILE A 504 -21.74 21.28 -1.85
CA ILE A 504 -22.29 20.13 -2.58
C ILE A 504 -22.66 19.02 -1.58
N ASP A 505 -23.87 18.46 -1.71
CA ASP A 505 -24.36 17.37 -0.86
C ASP A 505 -23.84 16.00 -1.36
N ILE A 506 -22.59 15.72 -1.01
CA ILE A 506 -21.90 14.46 -1.39
C ILE A 506 -22.65 13.26 -0.81
N LYS A 507 -23.14 13.33 0.45
CA LYS A 507 -23.88 12.25 1.09
C LYS A 507 -25.17 11.94 0.33
N GLY A 508 -25.91 12.98 -0.08
CA GLY A 508 -27.11 12.84 -0.91
C GLY A 508 -26.81 12.16 -2.25
N LEU A 509 -25.73 12.54 -2.92
CA LEU A 509 -25.28 11.95 -4.18
C LEU A 509 -24.86 10.47 -4.02
N ILE A 510 -24.12 10.14 -2.95
CA ILE A 510 -23.77 8.74 -2.62
C ILE A 510 -25.05 7.91 -2.39
N ASN A 511 -26.00 8.42 -1.61
CA ASN A 511 -27.27 7.73 -1.36
C ASN A 511 -28.07 7.52 -2.65
N GLU A 512 -28.13 8.51 -3.53
CA GLU A 512 -28.83 8.41 -4.83
C GLU A 512 -28.27 7.26 -5.70
N VAL A 513 -26.95 7.15 -5.79
CA VAL A 513 -26.29 6.11 -6.60
C VAL A 513 -26.51 4.71 -6.01
N ASN A 514 -26.62 4.60 -4.69
CA ASN A 514 -26.69 3.32 -3.98
C ASN A 514 -28.12 2.89 -3.61
N SER A 515 -29.13 3.76 -3.80
CA SER A 515 -30.54 3.43 -3.58
C SER A 515 -31.26 2.78 -4.78
N ARG A 516 -30.55 2.57 -5.90
CA ARG A 516 -31.10 2.03 -7.16
C ARG A 516 -30.76 0.56 -7.36
#